data_2a8e02c296c8c4c6deddb033444e2e89
#
_entry.id   2a8e02c296c8c4c6deddb033444e2e89
#
_cell.length_a   1.000
_cell.length_b   1.000
_cell.length_c   1.000
_cell.angle_alpha   90.00
_cell.angle_beta   90.00
_cell.angle_gamma   90.00
#
_symmetry.space_group_name_H-M   'P 1'
#
loop_
_entity.id
_entity.type
_entity.pdbx_description
1 polymer ?
#
loop_
_entity_poly.entity_id
_entity_poly.type
_entity_poly.pdbx_seq_one_letter_code
_entity_poly.pdbx_strand_id
1 'polypeptide(L)'
;HNTSEQYYFNSNEENPQPKLIAKREKGVLYSINSWDGKFYNHTNKNAEDFKIDISESLENQDWKPFIPAKDEVLIGGLTFLKNWIIRGETSNALDKLFVKNISTNEEEELIFSDERIYVPGATLTQKDRNTDEIYLGYSSPKTPSRVYKYNLSNRSKDLVKEQEIPSGHNKDDYIVERVEFKSHDGRLVPLTITRHKNTKINGSANLLLYGYGSYGSSMSPNFSSTRLSLINRDIIWATAHVRGGMEKG
;
A
#
# COMPACT_ATOMS: atom_id res chain seq x y z
N HIS A 1 -7.75 -17.95 -2.13
CA HIS A 1 -8.26 -18.11 -3.51
C HIS A 1 -7.31 -17.39 -4.47
N ASN A 2 -6.96 -18.07 -5.56
CA ASN A 2 -6.03 -17.58 -6.58
C ASN A 2 -6.67 -17.48 -7.98
N THR A 3 -8.00 -17.32 -8.01
CA THR A 3 -8.77 -17.24 -9.25
C THR A 3 -10.01 -16.39 -8.98
N SER A 4 -10.29 -15.42 -9.85
CA SER A 4 -11.47 -14.56 -9.75
C SER A 4 -12.35 -14.62 -11.00
N GLU A 5 -13.59 -14.18 -10.84
CA GLU A 5 -14.60 -14.03 -11.89
C GLU A 5 -15.48 -12.85 -11.50
N GLN A 6 -15.74 -11.95 -12.43
CA GLN A 6 -16.57 -10.78 -12.20
C GLN A 6 -17.63 -10.65 -13.28
N TYR A 7 -18.76 -10.10 -12.86
CA TYR A 7 -19.91 -9.80 -13.71
C TYR A 7 -20.21 -8.32 -13.65
N TYR A 8 -20.79 -7.79 -14.71
CA TYR A 8 -21.29 -6.43 -14.76
C TYR A 8 -22.72 -6.41 -15.30
N PHE A 9 -23.45 -5.35 -15.03
CA PHE A 9 -24.75 -5.05 -15.62
C PHE A 9 -24.92 -3.54 -15.72
N ASN A 10 -25.79 -3.11 -16.63
CA ASN A 10 -26.16 -1.72 -16.75
C ASN A 10 -27.29 -1.41 -15.75
N SER A 11 -27.04 -0.55 -14.77
CA SER A 11 -28.01 -0.18 -13.75
C SER A 11 -29.21 0.63 -14.28
N ASN A 12 -29.14 1.14 -15.51
CA ASN A 12 -30.23 1.88 -16.15
C ASN A 12 -31.23 0.96 -16.90
N GLU A 13 -30.95 -0.34 -16.99
CA GLU A 13 -31.87 -1.32 -17.55
C GLU A 13 -32.96 -1.65 -16.53
N GLU A 14 -34.22 -1.80 -16.98
CA GLU A 14 -35.36 -2.15 -16.12
C GLU A 14 -35.20 -3.54 -15.48
N ASN A 15 -34.63 -4.49 -16.21
CA ASN A 15 -34.32 -5.85 -15.75
C ASN A 15 -32.85 -6.21 -16.06
N PRO A 16 -31.89 -5.66 -15.31
CA PRO A 16 -30.49 -5.85 -15.62
C PRO A 16 -30.05 -7.31 -15.48
N GLN A 17 -29.44 -7.85 -16.52
CA GLN A 17 -28.87 -9.20 -16.50
C GLN A 17 -27.37 -9.16 -16.35
N PRO A 18 -26.81 -9.85 -15.33
CA PRO A 18 -25.37 -9.92 -15.15
C PRO A 18 -24.67 -10.56 -16.34
N LYS A 19 -23.73 -9.84 -16.96
CA LYS A 19 -22.88 -10.33 -18.05
C LYS A 19 -21.49 -10.66 -17.49
N LEU A 20 -20.96 -11.82 -17.84
CA LEU A 20 -19.62 -12.24 -17.45
C LEU A 20 -18.58 -11.39 -18.18
N ILE A 21 -17.59 -10.86 -17.43
CA ILE A 21 -16.48 -10.11 -18.02
C ILE A 21 -15.48 -11.06 -18.66
N ALA A 22 -14.96 -12.01 -17.91
CA ALA A 22 -14.04 -13.02 -18.42
C ALA A 22 -14.24 -14.36 -17.71
N LYS A 23 -14.06 -15.46 -18.42
CA LYS A 23 -14.10 -16.81 -17.83
C LYS A 23 -12.96 -17.00 -16.84
N ARG A 24 -13.20 -17.83 -15.83
CA ARG A 24 -12.16 -18.22 -14.88
C ARG A 24 -10.98 -18.86 -15.58
N GLU A 25 -9.80 -18.38 -15.25
CA GLU A 25 -8.53 -18.96 -15.64
C GLU A 25 -7.74 -19.27 -14.35
N LYS A 26 -7.28 -20.52 -14.21
CA LYS A 26 -6.59 -20.95 -12.98
C LYS A 26 -5.37 -20.07 -12.72
N GLY A 27 -5.27 -19.52 -11.52
CA GLY A 27 -4.17 -18.65 -11.11
C GLY A 27 -4.32 -17.19 -11.56
N VAL A 28 -5.35 -16.84 -12.34
CA VAL A 28 -5.61 -15.46 -12.75
C VAL A 28 -6.59 -14.79 -11.81
N LEU A 29 -6.15 -13.68 -11.26
CA LEU A 29 -6.94 -12.72 -10.49
C LEU A 29 -7.16 -11.48 -11.35
N TYR A 30 -8.37 -10.92 -11.30
CA TYR A 30 -8.63 -9.63 -11.89
C TYR A 30 -9.74 -8.89 -11.15
N SER A 31 -9.69 -7.57 -11.22
CA SER A 31 -10.78 -6.70 -10.75
C SER A 31 -10.93 -5.50 -11.68
N ILE A 32 -12.18 -5.16 -11.98
CA ILE A 32 -12.51 -4.06 -12.87
C ILE A 32 -13.02 -2.87 -12.05
N ASN A 33 -12.45 -1.71 -12.32
CA ASN A 33 -12.97 -0.42 -11.87
C ASN A 33 -13.44 0.37 -13.09
N SER A 34 -14.47 1.21 -12.92
CA SER A 34 -14.93 2.12 -13.96
C SER A 34 -14.78 3.57 -13.49
N TRP A 35 -14.27 4.41 -14.38
CA TRP A 35 -14.14 5.83 -14.13
C TRP A 35 -14.10 6.62 -15.44
N ASP A 36 -14.88 7.69 -15.51
CA ASP A 36 -14.92 8.62 -16.65
C ASP A 36 -15.06 7.92 -18.01
N GLY A 37 -16.05 7.01 -18.11
CA GLY A 37 -16.34 6.25 -19.31
C GLY A 37 -15.30 5.19 -19.70
N LYS A 38 -14.32 4.93 -18.87
CA LYS A 38 -13.28 3.94 -19.09
C LYS A 38 -13.31 2.85 -18.02
N PHE A 39 -12.74 1.71 -18.37
CA PHE A 39 -12.63 0.54 -17.50
C PHE A 39 -11.16 0.22 -17.25
N TYR A 40 -10.83 -0.08 -16.01
CA TYR A 40 -9.46 -0.35 -15.55
C TYR A 40 -9.43 -1.77 -15.00
N ASN A 41 -8.64 -2.62 -15.63
CA ASN A 41 -8.48 -4.02 -15.25
C ASN A 41 -7.18 -4.20 -14.48
N HIS A 42 -7.28 -4.33 -13.17
CA HIS A 42 -6.16 -4.71 -12.30
C HIS A 42 -6.07 -6.23 -12.31
N THR A 43 -4.98 -6.80 -12.85
CA THR A 43 -4.85 -8.23 -13.05
C THR A 43 -3.41 -8.71 -12.96
N ASN A 44 -3.25 -9.98 -12.55
CA ASN A 44 -1.98 -10.70 -12.62
C ASN A 44 -1.81 -11.53 -13.91
N LYS A 45 -2.71 -11.39 -14.88
CA LYS A 45 -2.60 -12.10 -16.16
C LYS A 45 -1.37 -11.65 -16.94
N ASN A 46 -0.40 -12.58 -17.14
CA ASN A 46 0.92 -12.29 -17.71
C ASN A 46 1.70 -11.18 -16.95
N ALA A 47 1.52 -11.11 -15.62
CA ALA A 47 2.10 -10.09 -14.76
C ALA A 47 2.07 -10.60 -13.32
N GLU A 48 3.13 -11.26 -12.85
CA GLU A 48 3.18 -11.90 -11.52
C GLU A 48 2.78 -10.91 -10.41
N ASP A 49 3.30 -9.68 -10.47
CA ASP A 49 3.09 -8.61 -9.49
C ASP A 49 1.98 -7.63 -9.88
N PHE A 50 1.05 -8.11 -10.71
CA PHE A 50 -0.06 -7.35 -11.25
C PHE A 50 0.35 -6.25 -12.24
N LYS A 51 -0.63 -5.78 -12.96
CA LYS A 51 -0.63 -4.64 -13.88
C LYS A 51 -2.03 -4.04 -13.95
N ILE A 52 -2.15 -2.91 -14.60
CA ILE A 52 -3.45 -2.31 -14.90
C ILE A 52 -3.55 -2.05 -16.40
N ASP A 53 -4.53 -2.66 -17.02
CA ASP A 53 -4.90 -2.39 -18.41
C ASP A 53 -6.16 -1.51 -18.46
N ILE A 54 -6.34 -0.76 -19.54
CA ILE A 54 -7.46 0.15 -19.74
C ILE A 54 -8.24 -0.22 -21.01
N SER A 55 -9.56 -0.08 -20.97
CA SER A 55 -10.43 -0.23 -22.14
C SER A 55 -11.59 0.76 -22.09
N GLU A 56 -12.11 1.15 -23.25
CA GLU A 56 -13.31 1.98 -23.37
C GLU A 56 -14.59 1.15 -23.38
N SER A 57 -14.48 -0.18 -23.46
CA SER A 57 -15.63 -1.08 -23.52
C SER A 57 -15.36 -2.39 -22.82
N LEU A 58 -16.35 -2.90 -22.06
CA LEU A 58 -16.34 -4.26 -21.53
C LEU A 58 -16.82 -5.30 -22.54
N GLU A 59 -17.52 -4.90 -23.58
CA GLU A 59 -18.03 -5.82 -24.61
C GLU A 59 -16.91 -6.19 -25.61
N ASN A 60 -16.20 -5.21 -26.12
CA ASN A 60 -15.10 -5.42 -27.07
C ASN A 60 -13.78 -5.80 -26.42
N GLN A 61 -13.62 -5.46 -25.13
CA GLN A 61 -12.45 -5.80 -24.30
C GLN A 61 -11.08 -5.55 -24.98
N ASP A 62 -10.95 -4.41 -25.67
CA ASP A 62 -9.67 -3.96 -26.25
C ASP A 62 -8.78 -3.38 -25.13
N TRP A 63 -8.19 -4.29 -24.35
CA TRP A 63 -7.34 -3.94 -23.22
C TRP A 63 -5.97 -3.43 -23.68
N LYS A 64 -5.65 -2.20 -23.33
CA LYS A 64 -4.35 -1.57 -23.60
C LYS A 64 -3.59 -1.37 -22.28
N PRO A 65 -2.26 -1.46 -22.28
CA PRO A 65 -1.47 -1.18 -21.08
C PRO A 65 -1.73 0.24 -20.54
N PHE A 66 -2.03 0.37 -19.25
CA PHE A 66 -2.15 1.64 -18.54
C PHE A 66 -1.03 1.79 -17.50
N ILE A 67 -0.88 0.82 -16.60
CA ILE A 67 0.24 0.68 -15.69
C ILE A 67 0.86 -0.69 -15.98
N PRO A 68 2.04 -0.76 -16.59
CA PRO A 68 2.71 -2.02 -16.87
C PRO A 68 3.17 -2.70 -15.59
N ALA A 69 3.33 -4.02 -15.65
CA ALA A 69 4.00 -4.77 -14.58
C ALA A 69 5.43 -4.25 -14.37
N LYS A 70 5.89 -4.31 -13.13
CA LYS A 70 7.25 -3.93 -12.72
C LYS A 70 7.83 -5.08 -11.91
N ASP A 71 9.06 -5.46 -12.17
CA ASP A 71 9.73 -6.52 -11.43
C ASP A 71 9.89 -6.16 -9.94
N GLU A 72 9.54 -7.09 -9.05
CA GLU A 72 9.60 -6.92 -7.59
C GLU A 72 8.77 -5.73 -7.05
N VAL A 73 7.72 -5.32 -7.78
CA VAL A 73 6.80 -4.25 -7.37
C VAL A 73 5.36 -4.72 -7.52
N LEU A 74 4.71 -4.95 -6.39
CA LEU A 74 3.28 -5.23 -6.37
C LEU A 74 2.50 -3.97 -6.76
N ILE A 75 1.81 -4.03 -7.90
CA ILE A 75 0.89 -2.96 -8.33
C ILE A 75 -0.42 -3.13 -7.57
N GLY A 76 -0.79 -2.13 -6.79
CA GLY A 76 -2.03 -2.08 -6.03
C GLY A 76 -3.22 -1.49 -6.81
N GLY A 77 -4.35 -1.37 -6.11
CA GLY A 77 -5.57 -0.83 -6.67
C GLY A 77 -5.53 0.67 -6.95
N LEU A 78 -6.57 1.14 -7.65
CA LEU A 78 -6.76 2.55 -8.01
C LEU A 78 -7.85 3.20 -7.16
N THR A 79 -7.64 4.45 -6.80
CA THR A 79 -8.66 5.37 -6.28
C THR A 79 -8.79 6.55 -7.25
N PHE A 80 -10.02 6.88 -7.62
CA PHE A 80 -10.31 7.91 -8.62
C PHE A 80 -10.95 9.14 -7.99
N LEU A 81 -10.48 10.31 -8.39
CA LEU A 81 -11.10 11.61 -8.22
C LEU A 81 -11.27 12.24 -9.60
N LYS A 82 -12.03 13.35 -9.70
CA LYS A 82 -12.29 13.99 -10.99
C LYS A 82 -11.03 14.23 -11.83
N ASN A 83 -10.00 14.77 -11.20
CA ASN A 83 -8.77 15.16 -11.89
C ASN A 83 -7.57 14.26 -11.55
N TRP A 84 -7.76 13.21 -10.71
CA TRP A 84 -6.65 12.47 -10.14
C TRP A 84 -6.92 10.97 -10.10
N ILE A 85 -5.87 10.22 -10.34
CA ILE A 85 -5.82 8.78 -10.06
C ILE A 85 -4.73 8.54 -9.02
N ILE A 86 -5.09 7.86 -7.93
CA ILE A 86 -4.16 7.48 -6.88
C ILE A 86 -3.96 5.97 -6.96
N ARG A 87 -2.71 5.54 -6.96
CA ARG A 87 -2.30 4.13 -7.00
C ARG A 87 -1.40 3.80 -5.83
N GLY A 88 -1.64 2.64 -5.19
CA GLY A 88 -0.69 2.02 -4.27
C GLY A 88 0.31 1.14 -5.01
N GLU A 89 1.56 1.11 -4.54
CA GLU A 89 2.57 0.13 -4.92
C GLU A 89 3.27 -0.37 -3.65
N THR A 90 3.68 -1.65 -3.64
CA THR A 90 4.54 -2.18 -2.58
C THR A 90 5.81 -2.71 -3.20
N SER A 91 6.96 -2.25 -2.73
CA SER A 91 8.26 -2.75 -3.14
C SER A 91 9.22 -2.82 -1.97
N ASN A 92 9.99 -3.89 -1.90
CA ASN A 92 10.92 -4.10 -0.80
C ASN A 92 10.26 -3.93 0.59
N ALA A 93 9.02 -4.42 0.75
CA ALA A 93 8.15 -4.33 1.92
C ALA A 93 7.86 -2.88 2.40
N LEU A 94 7.86 -1.92 1.49
CA LEU A 94 7.45 -0.54 1.74
C LEU A 94 6.33 -0.16 0.77
N ASP A 95 5.24 0.32 1.33
CA ASP A 95 4.12 0.83 0.57
C ASP A 95 4.40 2.26 0.11
N LYS A 96 3.95 2.59 -1.09
CA LYS A 96 4.07 3.90 -1.72
C LYS A 96 2.74 4.30 -2.34
N LEU A 97 2.50 5.58 -2.44
CA LEU A 97 1.38 6.15 -3.18
C LEU A 97 1.89 6.94 -4.37
N PHE A 98 1.29 6.72 -5.53
CA PHE A 98 1.52 7.49 -6.74
C PHE A 98 0.26 8.26 -7.09
N VAL A 99 0.42 9.49 -7.50
CA VAL A 99 -0.67 10.37 -7.90
C VAL A 99 -0.45 10.80 -9.34
N LYS A 100 -1.46 10.56 -10.17
CA LYS A 100 -1.48 10.94 -11.58
C LYS A 100 -2.54 12.01 -11.81
N ASN A 101 -2.13 13.12 -12.40
CA ASN A 101 -3.05 14.12 -12.89
C ASN A 101 -3.60 13.67 -14.25
N ILE A 102 -4.94 13.58 -14.37
CA ILE A 102 -5.60 13.05 -15.58
C ILE A 102 -5.44 14.02 -16.76
N SER A 103 -5.45 15.32 -16.49
CA SER A 103 -5.39 16.36 -17.53
C SER A 103 -3.99 16.52 -18.12
N THR A 104 -2.95 16.53 -17.28
CA THR A 104 -1.56 16.71 -17.72
C THR A 104 -0.87 15.39 -18.02
N ASN A 105 -1.44 14.27 -17.56
CA ASN A 105 -0.87 12.93 -17.61
C ASN A 105 0.44 12.76 -16.79
N GLU A 106 0.78 13.76 -15.98
CA GLU A 106 1.94 13.71 -15.09
C GLU A 106 1.65 12.80 -13.89
N GLU A 107 2.65 12.00 -13.52
CA GLU A 107 2.58 11.09 -12.38
C GLU A 107 3.80 11.27 -11.48
N GLU A 108 3.57 11.26 -10.17
CA GLU A 108 4.64 11.36 -9.19
C GLU A 108 4.36 10.50 -7.96
N GLU A 109 5.41 10.12 -7.22
CA GLU A 109 5.29 9.53 -5.90
C GLU A 109 4.83 10.60 -4.91
N LEU A 110 3.76 10.32 -4.15
CA LEU A 110 3.24 11.20 -3.12
C LEU A 110 4.04 11.04 -1.84
N ILE A 111 5.09 11.86 -1.68
CA ILE A 111 5.93 11.91 -0.48
C ILE A 111 5.39 13.02 0.44
N PHE A 112 4.92 12.65 1.63
CA PHE A 112 4.35 13.60 2.60
C PHE A 112 4.91 13.48 4.02
N SER A 113 6.04 12.77 4.16
CA SER A 113 6.81 12.60 5.40
C SER A 113 8.31 12.70 5.15
N ASP A 114 9.04 13.13 6.17
CA ASP A 114 10.50 13.10 6.25
C ASP A 114 11.06 11.73 6.70
N GLU A 115 10.21 10.87 7.23
CA GLU A 115 10.57 9.50 7.58
C GLU A 115 10.63 8.61 6.34
N ARG A 116 11.68 7.80 6.23
CA ARG A 116 11.88 6.89 5.08
C ARG A 116 11.10 5.58 5.19
N ILE A 117 10.75 5.20 6.41
CA ILE A 117 10.09 3.93 6.73
C ILE A 117 8.75 4.27 7.38
N TYR A 118 7.69 4.24 6.59
CA TYR A 118 6.34 4.51 7.04
C TYR A 118 5.31 3.77 6.18
N VAL A 119 4.09 3.70 6.65
CA VAL A 119 2.95 3.12 5.95
C VAL A 119 2.02 4.24 5.53
N PRO A 120 1.94 4.55 4.24
CA PRO A 120 0.98 5.49 3.71
C PRO A 120 -0.37 4.82 3.45
N GLY A 121 -1.45 5.58 3.48
CA GLY A 121 -2.77 5.16 3.05
C GLY A 121 -3.52 6.33 2.44
N ALA A 122 -4.35 6.08 1.44
CA ALA A 122 -5.21 7.10 0.84
C ALA A 122 -6.66 6.67 0.86
N THR A 123 -7.55 7.53 1.34
CA THR A 123 -9.00 7.30 1.33
C THR A 123 -9.74 8.56 0.89
N LEU A 124 -10.94 8.37 0.36
CA LEU A 124 -11.80 9.49 -0.06
C LEU A 124 -12.32 10.24 1.17
N THR A 125 -12.37 11.57 1.09
CA THR A 125 -12.98 12.43 2.13
C THR A 125 -14.50 12.36 2.12
N GLN A 126 -15.08 12.02 0.97
CA GLN A 126 -16.53 12.00 0.73
C GLN A 126 -16.86 11.07 -0.45
N LYS A 127 -18.16 10.78 -0.64
CA LYS A 127 -18.64 9.98 -1.78
C LYS A 127 -18.55 10.71 -3.11
N ASP A 128 -18.76 12.05 -3.10
CA ASP A 128 -18.55 12.88 -4.28
C ASP A 128 -17.05 12.95 -4.59
N ARG A 129 -16.67 12.50 -5.76
CA ARG A 129 -15.28 12.48 -6.23
C ARG A 129 -14.87 13.75 -6.97
N ASN A 130 -15.77 14.75 -7.06
CA ASN A 130 -15.48 16.06 -7.64
C ASN A 130 -14.74 16.96 -6.63
N THR A 131 -13.59 16.48 -6.19
CA THR A 131 -12.76 17.15 -5.19
C THR A 131 -11.28 16.84 -5.46
N ASP A 132 -10.39 17.71 -4.98
CA ASP A 132 -8.95 17.47 -4.94
C ASP A 132 -8.49 17.01 -3.55
N GLU A 133 -9.41 16.79 -2.62
CA GLU A 133 -9.11 16.45 -1.24
C GLU A 133 -9.22 14.95 -0.96
N ILE A 134 -8.24 14.43 -0.24
CA ILE A 134 -8.19 13.06 0.26
C ILE A 134 -7.80 13.05 1.74
N TYR A 135 -8.10 11.96 2.43
CA TYR A 135 -7.45 11.63 3.68
C TYR A 135 -6.21 10.78 3.41
N LEU A 136 -5.07 11.23 3.93
CA LEU A 136 -3.84 10.45 3.98
C LEU A 136 -3.67 9.85 5.37
N GLY A 137 -3.67 8.53 5.44
CA GLY A 137 -3.22 7.78 6.60
C GLY A 137 -1.70 7.74 6.66
N TYR A 138 -1.18 7.80 7.85
CA TYR A 138 0.25 7.72 8.12
C TYR A 138 0.52 6.94 9.39
N SER A 139 1.51 6.09 9.37
CA SER A 139 2.05 5.42 10.55
C SER A 139 3.49 5.00 10.29
N SER A 140 4.35 5.03 11.30
CA SER A 140 5.69 4.45 11.22
C SER A 140 5.99 3.65 12.48
N PRO A 141 7.07 2.86 12.55
CA PRO A 141 7.41 2.13 13.78
C PRO A 141 7.57 3.02 15.01
N LYS A 142 7.90 4.31 14.82
CA LYS A 142 8.11 5.28 15.90
C LYS A 142 7.09 6.42 15.97
N THR A 143 6.23 6.57 14.94
CA THR A 143 5.23 7.64 14.90
C THR A 143 3.83 7.05 14.95
N PRO A 144 3.00 7.44 15.96
CA PRO A 144 1.60 7.03 16.08
C PRO A 144 0.79 7.27 14.80
N SER A 145 -0.28 6.52 14.65
CA SER A 145 -1.15 6.66 13.48
C SER A 145 -1.73 8.06 13.39
N ARG A 146 -1.64 8.65 12.22
CA ARG A 146 -2.14 9.99 11.88
C ARG A 146 -3.06 9.94 10.68
N VAL A 147 -4.00 10.86 10.64
CA VAL A 147 -4.85 11.14 9.49
C VAL A 147 -4.67 12.60 9.13
N TYR A 148 -4.28 12.84 7.90
CA TYR A 148 -4.17 14.17 7.34
C TYR A 148 -5.27 14.39 6.31
N LYS A 149 -5.84 15.58 6.27
CA LYS A 149 -6.56 16.07 5.10
C LYS A 149 -5.54 16.68 4.15
N TYR A 150 -5.51 16.19 2.93
CA TYR A 150 -4.51 16.57 1.94
C TYR A 150 -5.20 17.05 0.66
N ASN A 151 -4.74 18.16 0.12
CA ASN A 151 -5.21 18.69 -1.15
C ASN A 151 -4.17 18.42 -2.24
N LEU A 152 -4.56 17.68 -3.26
CA LEU A 152 -3.68 17.22 -4.35
C LEU A 152 -3.24 18.36 -5.28
N SER A 153 -4.04 19.42 -5.42
CA SER A 153 -3.73 20.56 -6.30
C SER A 153 -2.69 21.51 -5.70
N ASN A 154 -2.89 21.92 -4.44
CA ASN A 154 -2.03 22.89 -3.77
C ASN A 154 -1.06 22.30 -2.75
N ARG A 155 -1.10 20.98 -2.54
CA ARG A 155 -0.23 20.21 -1.63
C ARG A 155 -0.38 20.59 -0.15
N SER A 156 -1.43 21.28 0.24
CA SER A 156 -1.69 21.56 1.65
C SER A 156 -2.00 20.28 2.42
N LYS A 157 -1.54 20.25 3.68
CA LYS A 157 -1.67 19.08 4.55
C LYS A 157 -2.04 19.53 5.96
N ASP A 158 -3.23 19.18 6.41
CA ASP A 158 -3.75 19.48 7.74
C ASP A 158 -3.90 18.20 8.56
N LEU A 159 -3.34 18.18 9.78
CA LEU A 159 -3.51 17.06 10.70
C LEU A 159 -4.95 17.07 11.23
N VAL A 160 -5.70 16.00 10.93
CA VAL A 160 -7.09 15.84 11.38
C VAL A 160 -7.16 15.01 12.67
N LYS A 161 -6.34 13.97 12.74
CA LYS A 161 -6.33 13.05 13.89
C LYS A 161 -4.96 12.45 14.10
N GLU A 162 -4.58 12.29 15.36
CA GLU A 162 -3.43 11.50 15.80
C GLU A 162 -3.86 10.51 16.87
N GLN A 163 -3.31 9.32 16.84
CA GLN A 163 -3.52 8.31 17.88
C GLN A 163 -2.92 8.80 19.19
N GLU A 164 -3.74 8.88 20.22
CA GLU A 164 -3.28 9.23 21.57
C GLU A 164 -2.52 8.06 22.22
N ILE A 165 -1.46 8.40 22.92
CA ILE A 165 -0.68 7.47 23.74
C ILE A 165 -0.75 7.97 25.20
N PRO A 166 -1.68 7.47 26.01
CA PRO A 166 -1.90 8.01 27.38
C PRO A 166 -0.68 7.97 28.30
N SER A 167 0.24 7.03 28.06
CA SER A 167 1.50 6.92 28.82
C SER A 167 2.58 7.94 28.38
N GLY A 168 2.27 8.79 27.42
CA GLY A 168 3.24 9.66 26.74
C GLY A 168 4.04 8.92 25.67
N HIS A 169 4.47 9.69 24.67
CA HIS A 169 5.30 9.19 23.58
C HIS A 169 6.10 10.32 22.95
N ASN A 170 7.38 10.08 22.73
CA ASN A 170 8.23 10.95 21.94
C ASN A 170 8.92 10.12 20.84
N LYS A 171 8.59 10.39 19.58
CA LYS A 171 9.14 9.66 18.43
C LYS A 171 10.68 9.72 18.36
N ASP A 172 11.29 10.77 18.89
CA ASP A 172 12.74 11.00 18.86
C ASP A 172 13.51 10.15 19.88
N ASP A 173 12.80 9.40 20.72
CA ASP A 173 13.40 8.40 21.59
C ASP A 173 13.64 7.06 20.89
N TYR A 174 13.17 6.89 19.65
CA TYR A 174 13.26 5.64 18.93
C TYR A 174 14.05 5.79 17.64
N ILE A 175 14.87 4.78 17.36
CA ILE A 175 15.64 4.63 16.13
C ILE A 175 15.00 3.51 15.32
N VAL A 176 14.75 3.80 14.04
CA VAL A 176 14.23 2.84 13.05
C VAL A 176 15.25 2.68 11.95
N GLU A 177 15.68 1.45 11.73
CA GLU A 177 16.69 1.09 10.75
C GLU A 177 16.15 0.03 9.80
N ARG A 178 16.60 0.07 8.56
CA ARG A 178 16.31 -0.93 7.54
C ARG A 178 17.60 -1.59 7.11
N VAL A 179 17.65 -2.91 7.22
CA VAL A 179 18.77 -3.72 6.77
C VAL A 179 18.26 -4.89 5.93
N GLU A 180 19.15 -5.54 5.21
CA GLU A 180 18.87 -6.79 4.49
C GLU A 180 19.81 -7.87 4.99
N PHE A 181 19.32 -9.09 5.09
CA PHE A 181 20.12 -10.25 5.39
C PHE A 181 19.92 -11.34 4.32
N LYS A 182 20.93 -12.17 4.13
CA LYS A 182 20.83 -13.31 3.20
C LYS A 182 20.10 -14.46 3.88
N SER A 183 19.05 -14.95 3.22
CA SER A 183 18.41 -16.23 3.55
C SER A 183 19.31 -17.41 3.16
N HIS A 184 18.95 -18.62 3.59
CA HIS A 184 19.70 -19.85 3.28
C HIS A 184 19.89 -20.13 1.78
N ASP A 185 19.00 -19.60 0.94
CA ASP A 185 19.06 -19.68 -0.53
C ASP A 185 19.73 -18.47 -1.19
N GLY A 186 20.35 -17.59 -0.41
CA GLY A 186 21.06 -16.41 -0.88
C GLY A 186 20.18 -15.18 -1.21
N ARG A 187 18.86 -15.32 -1.13
CA ARG A 187 17.93 -14.17 -1.34
C ARG A 187 18.03 -13.17 -0.20
N LEU A 188 17.99 -11.90 -0.56
CA LEU A 188 17.97 -10.80 0.41
C LEU A 188 16.56 -10.62 1.00
N VAL A 189 16.48 -10.65 2.33
CA VAL A 189 15.25 -10.47 3.09
C VAL A 189 15.35 -9.14 3.84
N PRO A 190 14.42 -8.19 3.61
CA PRO A 190 14.40 -6.94 4.34
C PRO A 190 14.03 -7.15 5.80
N LEU A 191 14.67 -6.38 6.68
CA LEU A 191 14.44 -6.39 8.11
C LEU A 191 14.24 -4.94 8.59
N THR A 192 13.12 -4.67 9.24
CA THR A 192 12.88 -3.39 9.93
C THR A 192 13.19 -3.55 11.41
N ILE A 193 14.17 -2.80 11.91
CA ILE A 193 14.62 -2.82 13.29
C ILE A 193 14.16 -1.54 13.99
N THR A 194 13.52 -1.69 15.15
CA THR A 194 13.12 -0.57 16.01
C THR A 194 13.68 -0.78 17.40
N ARG A 195 14.35 0.25 17.94
CA ARG A 195 14.94 0.22 19.27
C ARG A 195 14.83 1.59 19.95
N HIS A 196 14.92 1.60 21.26
CA HIS A 196 15.11 2.84 21.99
C HIS A 196 16.51 3.41 21.73
N LYS A 197 16.66 4.72 21.64
CA LYS A 197 17.95 5.38 21.32
C LYS A 197 19.07 5.04 22.30
N ASN A 198 18.73 4.76 23.56
CA ASN A 198 19.68 4.44 24.62
C ASN A 198 20.04 2.95 24.69
N THR A 199 19.36 2.07 23.93
CA THR A 199 19.64 0.64 23.90
C THR A 199 21.05 0.39 23.38
N LYS A 200 21.87 -0.31 24.17
CA LYS A 200 23.27 -0.58 23.82
C LYS A 200 23.38 -1.61 22.71
N ILE A 201 24.10 -1.26 21.65
CA ILE A 201 24.37 -2.13 20.50
C ILE A 201 25.77 -2.76 20.65
N ASN A 202 25.95 -3.59 21.66
CA ASN A 202 27.21 -4.27 21.97
C ASN A 202 27.06 -5.79 22.12
N GLY A 203 25.92 -6.34 21.64
CA GLY A 203 25.59 -7.77 21.73
C GLY A 203 24.91 -8.18 23.05
N SER A 204 24.70 -7.28 24.01
CA SER A 204 24.04 -7.61 25.29
C SER A 204 22.52 -7.39 25.28
N ALA A 205 21.99 -6.61 24.35
CA ALA A 205 20.55 -6.35 24.27
C ALA A 205 19.79 -7.58 23.75
N ASN A 206 18.64 -7.86 24.35
CA ASN A 206 17.74 -8.88 23.86
C ASN A 206 17.09 -8.41 22.56
N LEU A 207 16.88 -9.32 21.61
CA LEU A 207 16.20 -9.06 20.36
C LEU A 207 14.98 -9.99 20.22
N LEU A 208 13.83 -9.41 19.87
CA LEU A 208 12.67 -10.16 19.45
C LEU A 208 12.55 -10.07 17.91
N LEU A 209 12.75 -11.20 17.25
CA LEU A 209 12.56 -11.32 15.80
C LEU A 209 11.15 -11.81 15.51
N TYR A 210 10.41 -11.04 14.73
CA TYR A 210 9.05 -11.38 14.30
C TYR A 210 8.96 -11.46 12.77
N GLY A 211 8.20 -12.42 12.27
CA GLY A 211 7.88 -12.57 10.85
C GLY A 211 6.62 -13.40 10.69
N TYR A 212 5.93 -13.27 9.56
CA TYR A 212 4.72 -14.05 9.27
C TYR A 212 4.86 -14.90 8.01
N GLY A 213 4.96 -14.29 6.82
CA GLY A 213 5.28 -14.96 5.56
C GLY A 213 4.24 -15.97 5.09
N SER A 214 2.93 -15.61 5.12
CA SER A 214 1.87 -16.49 4.65
C SER A 214 0.70 -15.71 4.05
N TYR A 215 -0.07 -16.38 3.17
CA TYR A 215 -1.30 -15.86 2.56
C TYR A 215 -1.15 -14.53 1.79
N GLY A 216 0.05 -14.20 1.31
CA GLY A 216 0.30 -12.91 0.66
C GLY A 216 0.22 -11.71 1.60
N SER A 217 0.22 -11.93 2.91
CA SER A 217 0.11 -10.86 3.90
C SER A 217 1.47 -10.28 4.23
N SER A 218 1.71 -9.07 3.77
CA SER A 218 2.92 -8.31 4.07
C SER A 218 2.88 -7.72 5.48
N MET A 219 4.03 -7.72 6.15
CA MET A 219 4.19 -7.13 7.46
C MET A 219 4.59 -5.65 7.34
N SER A 220 3.60 -4.76 7.38
CA SER A 220 3.85 -3.32 7.28
C SER A 220 4.56 -2.77 8.52
N PRO A 221 5.52 -1.84 8.37
CA PRO A 221 6.25 -1.21 9.48
C PRO A 221 5.42 -0.10 10.15
N ASN A 222 4.28 -0.48 10.72
CA ASN A 222 3.35 0.42 11.39
C ASN A 222 3.70 0.66 12.87
N PHE A 223 3.07 1.66 13.47
CA PHE A 223 3.13 1.91 14.91
C PHE A 223 2.42 0.81 15.71
N SER A 224 2.94 0.52 16.90
CA SER A 224 2.27 -0.36 17.86
C SER A 224 2.68 0.01 19.29
N SER A 225 1.74 0.48 20.09
CA SER A 225 1.96 0.79 21.50
C SER A 225 2.38 -0.43 22.32
N THR A 226 1.92 -1.63 21.95
CA THR A 226 2.33 -2.88 22.61
C THR A 226 3.79 -3.23 22.35
N ARG A 227 4.31 -2.97 21.13
CA ARG A 227 5.74 -3.13 20.82
C ARG A 227 6.60 -2.15 21.62
N LEU A 228 6.15 -0.92 21.80
CA LEU A 228 6.89 0.08 22.61
C LEU A 228 7.09 -0.38 24.04
N SER A 229 6.15 -1.13 24.62
CA SER A 229 6.29 -1.71 25.94
C SER A 229 7.53 -2.62 26.08
N LEU A 230 7.90 -3.34 25.03
CA LEU A 230 9.13 -4.15 24.98
C LEU A 230 10.36 -3.28 24.69
N ILE A 231 10.25 -2.38 23.73
CA ILE A 231 11.34 -1.49 23.29
C ILE A 231 11.80 -0.60 24.44
N ASN A 232 10.85 -0.08 25.26
CA ASN A 232 11.16 0.72 26.45
C ASN A 232 11.80 -0.07 27.60
N ARG A 233 11.90 -1.40 27.46
CA ARG A 233 12.64 -2.31 28.35
C ARG A 233 13.94 -2.80 27.73
N ASP A 234 14.52 -2.03 26.82
CA ASP A 234 15.78 -2.32 26.11
C ASP A 234 15.73 -3.59 25.23
N ILE A 235 14.53 -4.02 24.78
CA ILE A 235 14.39 -5.08 23.81
C ILE A 235 14.38 -4.47 22.41
N ILE A 236 15.25 -4.95 21.53
CA ILE A 236 15.25 -4.59 20.12
C ILE A 236 14.11 -5.36 19.44
N TRP A 237 13.23 -4.67 18.73
CA TRP A 237 12.21 -5.29 17.91
C TRP A 237 12.67 -5.34 16.46
N ALA A 238 12.69 -6.53 15.88
CA ALA A 238 13.01 -6.73 14.47
C ALA A 238 11.84 -7.42 13.74
N THR A 239 11.35 -6.82 12.67
CA THR A 239 10.35 -7.42 11.78
C THR A 239 11.04 -7.89 10.51
N ALA A 240 11.05 -9.21 10.30
CA ALA A 240 11.55 -9.81 9.07
C ALA A 240 10.41 -9.88 8.03
N HIS A 241 10.65 -9.27 6.88
CA HIS A 241 9.70 -9.25 5.75
C HIS A 241 9.98 -10.47 4.86
N VAL A 242 9.57 -11.63 5.37
CA VAL A 242 9.89 -12.93 4.78
C VAL A 242 8.94 -13.30 3.64
N ARG A 243 9.39 -14.18 2.75
CA ARG A 243 8.56 -14.73 1.66
C ARG A 243 7.27 -15.37 2.15
N GLY A 244 6.26 -15.36 1.29
CA GLY A 244 4.88 -15.79 1.57
C GLY A 244 3.95 -14.61 1.86
N GLY A 245 4.50 -13.41 2.07
CA GLY A 245 3.85 -12.12 1.86
C GLY A 245 4.10 -11.62 0.43
N MET A 246 3.64 -10.42 0.12
CA MET A 246 3.85 -9.75 -1.18
C MET A 246 4.82 -8.54 -1.04
N GLU A 247 5.86 -8.71 -0.24
CA GLU A 247 6.81 -7.63 0.10
C GLU A 247 7.69 -7.20 -1.08
N LYS A 248 7.86 -8.08 -2.05
CA LYS A 248 8.63 -7.84 -3.29
C LYS A 248 7.84 -8.23 -4.54
N GLY A 249 6.50 -8.23 -4.40
CA GLY A 249 5.61 -8.71 -5.44
C GLY A 249 5.33 -10.19 -5.41
#